data_65921bb58f3eb4847957321def1dba1d
#
_entry.id   65921bb58f3eb4847957321def1dba1d
#
_cell.length_a   1.000
_cell.length_b   1.000
_cell.length_c   1.000
_cell.angle_alpha   90.00
_cell.angle_beta   90.00
_cell.angle_gamma   90.00
#
_symmetry.space_group_name_H-M   'P 1'
#
loop_
_entity.id
_entity.type
_entity.pdbx_description
1 polymer ?
#
loop_
_entity_poly.entity_id
_entity_poly.type
_entity_poly.pdbx_seq_one_letter_code
_entity_poly.pdbx_strand_id
1 'polypeptide(L)' 'MAVDTSFYKSAMSEEIRDEGRAEGRAEGLLLLLGVRGIVLTDADREKIATCADPQLLHQWLQRATTASSAEEVFRTP' A
#
# COMPACT_ATOMS: atom_id res chain seq x y z
N MET A 1 -22.52 13.38 15.05
CA MET A 1 -21.64 12.81 16.08
C MET A 1 -20.49 12.07 15.43
N ALA A 2 -19.31 12.31 15.94
CA ALA A 2 -18.14 11.66 15.36
C ALA A 2 -18.11 10.17 15.75
N VAL A 3 -17.77 9.32 14.79
CA VAL A 3 -17.59 7.92 15.05
C VAL A 3 -16.21 7.74 15.68
N ASP A 4 -16.18 6.98 16.75
CA ASP A 4 -14.92 6.69 17.41
C ASP A 4 -14.17 5.63 16.61
N THR A 5 -13.21 6.08 15.81
CA THR A 5 -12.44 5.17 14.97
C THR A 5 -11.47 4.31 15.77
N SER A 6 -11.15 4.70 16.99
CA SER A 6 -10.27 3.87 17.81
C SER A 6 -10.99 2.60 18.24
N PHE A 7 -12.29 2.68 18.46
CA PHE A 7 -13.10 1.50 18.71
C PHE A 7 -13.04 0.55 17.51
N TYR A 8 -13.14 1.13 16.32
CA TYR A 8 -13.09 0.36 15.09
C TYR A 8 -11.78 -0.40 14.96
N LYS A 9 -10.68 0.26 15.27
CA LYS A 9 -9.38 -0.39 15.20
C LYS A 9 -9.28 -1.53 16.18
N SER A 10 -9.81 -1.35 17.37
CA SER A 10 -9.80 -2.41 18.37
C SER A 10 -10.67 -3.58 17.94
N ALA A 11 -11.82 -3.28 17.36
CA ALA A 11 -12.75 -4.30 16.89
C ALA A 11 -12.23 -5.09 15.72
N MET A 12 -11.38 -4.48 14.93
CA MET A 12 -10.76 -5.15 13.78
C MET A 12 -9.81 -6.25 14.18
N SER A 13 -9.57 -6.35 15.41
CA SER A 13 -8.86 -7.40 16.07
C SER A 13 -7.57 -7.86 15.39
N GLU A 14 -6.78 -8.56 16.15
CA GLU A 14 -5.48 -9.01 15.69
C GLU A 14 -5.55 -10.15 14.71
N GLU A 15 -6.70 -10.76 14.57
CA GLU A 15 -6.87 -11.92 13.72
C GLU A 15 -6.58 -11.65 12.26
N ILE A 16 -6.96 -10.47 11.79
CA ILE A 16 -6.76 -10.12 10.38
C ILE A 16 -5.69 -9.07 10.21
N ARG A 17 -5.04 -8.69 11.29
CA ARG A 17 -4.12 -7.57 11.25
C ARG A 17 -3.02 -7.76 10.22
N ASP A 18 -2.41 -8.92 10.20
CA ASP A 18 -1.26 -9.14 9.32
C ASP A 18 -1.67 -9.26 7.85
N GLU A 19 -2.69 -10.05 7.58
CA GLU A 19 -3.17 -10.24 6.22
C GLU A 19 -3.82 -8.97 5.68
N GLY A 20 -4.71 -8.38 6.47
CA GLY A 20 -5.41 -7.17 6.03
C GLY A 20 -4.50 -5.99 5.85
N ARG A 21 -3.43 -5.92 6.62
CA ARG A 21 -2.50 -4.81 6.51
C ARG A 21 -1.78 -4.81 5.18
N ALA A 22 -1.29 -5.96 4.75
CA ALA A 22 -0.60 -6.04 3.47
C ALA A 22 -1.53 -5.74 2.32
N GLU A 23 -2.73 -6.31 2.34
CA GLU A 23 -3.73 -6.04 1.31
C GLU A 23 -4.12 -4.56 1.29
N GLY A 24 -4.37 -3.99 2.46
CA GLY A 24 -4.74 -2.59 2.55
C GLY A 24 -3.65 -1.66 2.02
N ARG A 25 -2.40 -1.99 2.31
CA ARG A 25 -1.29 -1.19 1.81
C ARG A 25 -1.12 -1.34 0.32
N ALA A 26 -1.32 -2.54 -0.21
CA ALA A 26 -1.23 -2.76 -1.64
C ALA A 26 -2.29 -1.96 -2.38
N GLU A 27 -3.52 -2.00 -1.89
CA GLU A 27 -4.61 -1.23 -2.49
C GLU A 27 -4.35 0.27 -2.40
N GLY A 28 -3.88 0.74 -1.24
CA GLY A 28 -3.56 2.14 -1.06
C GLY A 28 -2.45 2.60 -1.98
N LEU A 29 -1.45 1.76 -2.15
CA LEU A 29 -0.34 2.07 -3.04
C LEU A 29 -0.80 2.17 -4.48
N LEU A 30 -1.62 1.22 -4.93
CA LEU A 30 -2.15 1.25 -6.29
C LEU A 30 -2.99 2.51 -6.51
N LEU A 31 -3.81 2.85 -5.53
CA LEU A 31 -4.63 4.05 -5.60
C LEU A 31 -3.77 5.30 -5.69
N LEU A 32 -2.77 5.41 -4.84
CA LEU A 32 -1.89 6.57 -4.84
C LEU A 32 -1.17 6.73 -6.17
N LEU A 33 -0.65 5.63 -6.70
CA LEU A 33 0.05 5.67 -7.98
C LEU A 33 -0.88 6.10 -9.10
N GLY A 34 -2.13 5.62 -9.07
CA GLY A 34 -3.13 6.04 -10.04
C GLY A 34 -3.45 7.52 -9.94
N VAL A 35 -3.64 8.02 -8.73
CA VAL A 35 -3.94 9.44 -8.51
C VAL A 35 -2.79 10.32 -8.99
N ARG A 36 -1.57 9.86 -8.80
CA ARG A 36 -0.40 10.64 -9.23
C ARG A 36 -0.07 10.47 -10.71
N GLY A 37 -0.82 9.63 -11.40
CA GLY A 37 -0.61 9.43 -12.82
C GLY A 37 0.64 8.61 -13.16
N ILE A 38 1.11 7.81 -12.22
CA ILE A 38 2.26 6.95 -12.44
C ILE A 38 1.80 5.69 -13.16
N VAL A 39 2.35 5.45 -14.34
CA VAL A 39 1.97 4.31 -15.16
C VAL A 39 2.62 3.04 -14.63
N LEU A 40 1.79 2.00 -14.45
CA LEU A 40 2.25 0.70 -14.00
C LEU A 40 2.04 -0.33 -15.11
N THR A 41 3.02 -1.19 -15.30
CA THR A 41 2.84 -2.36 -16.17
C THR A 41 2.03 -3.42 -15.42
N ASP A 42 1.58 -4.44 -16.14
CA ASP A 42 0.90 -5.55 -15.49
C ASP A 42 1.82 -6.24 -14.49
N ALA A 43 3.09 -6.35 -14.83
CA ALA A 43 4.08 -6.94 -13.92
C ALA A 43 4.22 -6.10 -12.65
N ASP A 44 4.22 -4.77 -12.78
CA ASP A 44 4.29 -3.89 -11.62
C ASP A 44 3.10 -4.06 -10.71
N ARG A 45 1.90 -4.13 -11.30
CA ARG A 45 0.67 -4.32 -10.52
C ARG A 45 0.70 -5.65 -9.80
N GLU A 46 1.14 -6.68 -10.47
CA GLU A 46 1.23 -8.00 -9.87
C GLU A 46 2.24 -8.03 -8.74
N LYS A 47 3.36 -7.36 -8.92
CA LYS A 47 4.38 -7.27 -7.89
C LYS A 47 3.80 -6.67 -6.61
N ILE A 48 3.02 -5.62 -6.74
CA ILE A 48 2.37 -4.99 -5.60
C ILE A 48 1.29 -5.90 -5.02
N ALA A 49 0.45 -6.45 -5.88
CA ALA A 49 -0.69 -7.25 -5.44
C ALA A 49 -0.27 -8.53 -4.73
N THR A 50 0.86 -9.12 -5.12
CA THR A 50 1.33 -10.36 -4.53
C THR A 50 2.32 -10.17 -3.40
N CYS A 51 2.69 -8.94 -3.12
CA CYS A 51 3.64 -8.68 -2.04
C CYS A 51 2.97 -8.90 -0.69
N ALA A 52 3.52 -9.81 0.09
CA ALA A 52 2.99 -10.12 1.41
C ALA A 52 3.78 -9.43 2.52
N ASP A 53 4.80 -8.66 2.18
CA ASP A 53 5.64 -7.99 3.16
C ASP A 53 5.13 -6.56 3.40
N PRO A 54 4.50 -6.30 4.56
CA PRO A 54 3.96 -4.97 4.84
C PRO A 54 5.03 -3.89 4.90
N GLN A 55 6.24 -4.24 5.32
CA GLN A 55 7.31 -3.25 5.41
C GLN A 55 7.78 -2.82 4.03
N LEU A 56 7.88 -3.76 3.12
CA LEU A 56 8.27 -3.44 1.75
C LEU A 56 7.21 -2.58 1.07
N LEU A 57 5.95 -2.93 1.28
CA LEU A 57 4.84 -2.13 0.76
C LEU A 57 4.87 -0.73 1.35
N HIS A 58 5.21 -0.61 2.61
CA HIS A 58 5.32 0.69 3.25
C HIS A 58 6.43 1.53 2.62
N GLN A 59 7.56 0.91 2.31
CA GLN A 59 8.66 1.61 1.65
C GLN A 59 8.24 2.10 0.26
N TRP A 60 7.57 1.25 -0.49
CA TRP A 60 7.06 1.64 -1.80
C TRP A 60 6.06 2.78 -1.69
N LEU A 61 5.20 2.73 -0.68
CA LEU A 61 4.21 3.78 -0.45
C LEU A 61 4.90 5.11 -0.16
N GLN A 62 5.93 5.09 0.68
CA GLN A 62 6.69 6.30 0.97
C GLN A 62 7.33 6.87 -0.29
N ARG A 63 7.91 6.01 -1.11
CA ARG A 63 8.54 6.44 -2.35
C ARG A 63 7.51 6.96 -3.35
N ALA A 64 6.34 6.34 -3.36
CA ALA A 64 5.29 6.75 -4.28
C ALA A 64 4.82 8.18 -4.05
N THR A 65 5.04 8.73 -2.87
CA THR A 65 4.64 10.11 -2.59
C THR A 65 5.48 11.12 -3.35
N THR A 66 6.70 10.76 -3.72
CA THR A 66 7.61 11.69 -4.41
C THR A 66 8.16 11.15 -5.73
N ALA A 67 7.93 9.89 -6.03
CA ALA A 67 8.44 9.29 -7.26
C ALA A 67 7.79 9.88 -8.49
N SER A 68 8.52 9.90 -9.59
CA SER A 68 7.98 10.34 -10.88
C SER A 68 7.62 9.18 -11.78
N SER A 69 8.06 7.97 -11.44
CA SER A 69 7.82 6.79 -12.25
C SER A 69 7.77 5.55 -11.38
N ALA A 70 7.24 4.46 -11.93
CA ALA A 70 7.20 3.18 -11.23
C ALA A 70 8.59 2.69 -10.90
N GLU A 71 9.54 2.94 -11.79
CA GLU A 71 10.92 2.54 -11.55
C GLU A 71 11.48 3.14 -10.28
N GLU A 72 11.17 4.40 -10.03
CA GLU A 72 11.63 5.06 -8.82
C GLU A 72 11.01 4.47 -7.57
N VAL A 73 9.76 4.04 -7.67
CA VAL A 73 9.05 3.42 -6.54
C VAL A 73 9.74 2.12 -6.14
N PHE A 74 10.09 1.31 -7.13
CA PHE A 74 10.63 -0.02 -6.87
C PHE A 74 12.15 -0.05 -6.73
N ARG A 75 12.78 1.07 -6.92
CA ARG A 75 14.23 1.13 -6.79
C ARG A 75 14.64 0.79 -5.37
N THR A 76 15.53 -0.18 -5.24
CA THR A 76 16.05 -0.53 -3.93
C THR A 76 17.27 0.32 -3.65
N PRO A 77 17.42 0.75 -2.38
CA PRO A 77 18.60 1.53 -2.01
C PRO A 77 19.86 0.70 -2.07
#